data_c8cb405dfea0b4725152a67bca217ab6
#
_entry.id   c8cb405dfea0b4725152a67bca217ab6
#
_cell.length_a   1.000
_cell.length_b   1.000
_cell.length_c   1.000
_cell.angle_alpha   90.00
_cell.angle_beta   90.00
_cell.angle_gamma   90.00
#
_symmetry.space_group_name_H-M   'P 1'
#
loop_
_entity.id
_entity.type
_entity.pdbx_description
1 polymer ?
#
loop_
_entity_poly.entity_id
_entity_poly.type
_entity_poly.pdbx_seq_one_letter_code
_entity_poly.pdbx_strand_id
1 'polypeptide(L)'
;MLNWLKNLFIGPDLKSFASNGALIIDVRTMEEFKNGRHPNSINIPLSDLSGKISDLKAKQKTIIACCQSGSRSSMAVSLLRKNGIDAYNAGSWRQIAALFAK
;
A
#
# COMPACT_ATOMS: atom_id res chain seq x y z
N MET A 1 -14.51 -23.21 15.89
CA MET A 1 -15.16 -22.10 16.55
C MET A 1 -14.28 -20.86 16.70
N LEU A 2 -13.10 -21.02 17.25
CA LEU A 2 -12.16 -19.89 17.33
C LEU A 2 -11.72 -19.37 15.98
N ASN A 3 -11.83 -20.17 14.91
CA ASN A 3 -11.43 -19.77 13.56
C ASN A 3 -12.26 -18.62 13.01
N TRP A 4 -13.56 -18.56 13.29
CA TRP A 4 -14.39 -17.47 12.80
C TRP A 4 -14.05 -16.14 13.48
N LEU A 5 -13.73 -16.19 14.80
CA LEU A 5 -13.26 -15.02 15.52
C LEU A 5 -11.94 -14.53 14.96
N LYS A 6 -11.05 -15.47 14.66
CA LYS A 6 -9.77 -15.17 14.07
C LYS A 6 -9.94 -14.50 12.71
N ASN A 7 -10.89 -14.99 11.91
CA ASN A 7 -11.18 -14.41 10.59
C ASN A 7 -11.76 -13.01 10.69
N LEU A 8 -12.51 -12.71 11.74
CA LEU A 8 -13.05 -11.37 11.95
C LEU A 8 -11.95 -10.32 12.16
N PHE A 9 -10.82 -10.72 12.75
CA PHE A 9 -9.73 -9.81 13.09
C PHE A 9 -8.55 -9.90 12.14
N ILE A 10 -8.59 -10.81 11.17
CA ILE A 10 -7.61 -10.85 10.09
C ILE A 10 -7.95 -9.73 9.14
N GLY A 11 -6.97 -8.91 8.85
CA GLY A 11 -7.12 -7.84 7.87
C GLY A 11 -7.29 -8.37 6.45
N PRO A 12 -7.41 -7.48 5.48
CA PRO A 12 -7.55 -7.86 4.08
C PRO A 12 -6.37 -8.71 3.63
N ASP A 13 -6.62 -9.59 2.66
CA ASP A 13 -5.59 -10.46 2.11
C ASP A 13 -4.73 -9.70 1.10
N LEU A 14 -3.73 -8.99 1.62
CA LEU A 14 -2.86 -8.15 0.79
C LEU A 14 -2.05 -8.99 -0.19
N LYS A 15 -1.71 -10.22 0.18
CA LYS A 15 -0.97 -11.13 -0.70
C LYS A 15 -1.78 -11.44 -1.95
N SER A 16 -3.07 -11.70 -1.79
CA SER A 16 -3.97 -11.94 -2.91
C SER A 16 -4.08 -10.70 -3.80
N PHE A 17 -4.22 -9.53 -3.19
CA PHE A 17 -4.28 -8.28 -3.97
C PHE A 17 -2.99 -8.07 -4.77
N ALA A 18 -1.83 -8.31 -4.14
CA ALA A 18 -0.55 -8.15 -4.82
C ALA A 18 -0.44 -9.11 -6.02
N SER A 19 -0.83 -10.37 -5.85
CA SER A 19 -0.78 -11.34 -6.93
C SER A 19 -1.78 -11.05 -8.05
N ASN A 20 -2.82 -10.30 -7.75
CA ASN A 20 -3.84 -9.89 -8.73
C ASN A 20 -3.57 -8.51 -9.34
N GLY A 21 -2.37 -8.00 -9.20
CA GLY A 21 -1.95 -6.79 -9.91
C GLY A 21 -2.12 -5.48 -9.16
N ALA A 22 -2.31 -5.50 -7.85
CA ALA A 22 -2.37 -4.27 -7.07
C ALA A 22 -1.08 -3.46 -7.26
N LEU A 23 -1.20 -2.14 -7.25
CA LEU A 23 -0.05 -1.25 -7.29
C LEU A 23 0.53 -1.13 -5.88
N ILE A 24 1.84 -1.25 -5.78
CA ILE A 24 2.55 -1.05 -4.52
C ILE A 24 3.12 0.37 -4.54
N ILE A 25 2.65 1.22 -3.64
CA ILE A 25 3.10 2.61 -3.59
C ILE A 25 3.80 2.88 -2.26
N ASP A 26 5.07 3.25 -2.36
CA ASP A 26 5.88 3.63 -1.22
C ASP A 26 5.79 5.14 -1.08
N VAL A 27 5.21 5.61 0.03
CA VAL A 27 4.97 7.04 0.24
C VAL A 27 6.06 7.72 1.08
N ARG A 28 7.21 7.06 1.22
CA ARG A 28 8.37 7.66 1.85
C ARG A 28 8.96 8.74 0.94
N THR A 29 9.90 9.50 1.47
CA THR A 29 10.62 10.48 0.64
C THR A 29 11.43 9.76 -0.43
N MET A 30 11.77 10.48 -1.49
CA MET A 30 12.60 9.96 -2.56
C MET A 30 13.97 9.50 -2.03
N GLU A 31 14.53 10.24 -1.08
CA GLU A 31 15.82 9.90 -0.49
C GLU A 31 15.76 8.57 0.27
N GLU A 32 14.73 8.38 1.10
CA GLU A 32 14.52 7.10 1.78
C GLU A 32 14.40 5.95 0.78
N PHE A 33 13.62 6.17 -0.26
CA PHE A 33 13.36 5.17 -1.30
C PHE A 33 14.64 4.80 -2.05
N LYS A 34 15.50 5.75 -2.33
CA LYS A 34 16.80 5.49 -3.00
C LYS A 34 17.71 4.65 -2.15
N ASN A 35 17.61 4.75 -0.83
CA ASN A 35 18.49 4.03 0.10
C ASN A 35 18.00 2.63 0.45
N GLY A 36 16.90 2.19 -0.12
CA GLY A 36 16.36 0.85 0.09
C GLY A 36 14.89 0.81 -0.21
N ARG A 37 14.47 -0.13 -1.04
CA ARG A 37 13.08 -0.24 -1.48
C ARG A 37 12.80 -1.65 -1.97
N HIS A 38 11.53 -1.99 -2.07
CA HIS A 38 11.15 -3.21 -2.78
C HIS A 38 11.08 -2.93 -4.28
N PRO A 39 11.63 -3.81 -5.13
CA PRO A 39 11.67 -3.57 -6.58
C PRO A 39 10.31 -3.45 -7.24
N ASN A 40 9.27 -4.01 -6.64
CA ASN A 40 7.91 -3.92 -7.20
C ASN A 40 7.15 -2.69 -6.73
N SER A 41 7.79 -1.77 -6.02
CA SER A 41 7.12 -0.56 -5.52
C SER A 41 7.44 0.64 -6.38
N ILE A 42 6.50 1.58 -6.37
CA ILE A 42 6.62 2.87 -7.02
C ILE A 42 6.67 3.92 -5.92
N ASN A 43 7.60 4.86 -6.02
CA ASN A 43 7.70 5.94 -5.04
C ASN A 43 6.80 7.12 -5.42
N ILE A 44 5.84 7.40 -4.56
CA ILE A 44 5.06 8.64 -4.61
C ILE A 44 5.08 9.19 -3.19
N PRO A 45 5.97 10.12 -2.87
CA PRO A 45 6.03 10.68 -1.51
C PRO A 45 4.67 11.21 -1.08
N LEU A 46 4.37 11.08 0.21
CA LEU A 46 3.08 11.50 0.74
C LEU A 46 2.72 12.93 0.36
N SER A 47 3.72 13.82 0.35
CA SER A 47 3.51 15.23 -0.01
C SER A 47 3.08 15.42 -1.47
N ASP A 48 3.37 14.46 -2.34
CA ASP A 48 3.03 14.55 -3.77
C ASP A 48 1.76 13.78 -4.11
N LEU A 49 1.24 13.01 -3.17
CA LEU A 49 0.15 12.06 -3.44
C LEU A 49 -1.12 12.74 -3.95
N SER A 50 -1.48 13.89 -3.38
CA SER A 50 -2.70 14.60 -3.78
C SER A 50 -2.67 15.00 -5.26
N GLY A 51 -1.50 15.30 -5.79
CA GLY A 51 -1.34 15.64 -7.20
C GLY A 51 -1.39 14.43 -8.13
N LYS A 52 -1.39 13.22 -7.58
CA LYS A 52 -1.41 11.98 -8.36
C LYS A 52 -2.75 11.25 -8.29
N ILE A 53 -3.71 11.76 -7.53
CA ILE A 53 -4.99 11.07 -7.32
C ILE A 53 -5.70 10.78 -8.63
N SER A 54 -5.77 11.75 -9.54
CA SER A 54 -6.46 11.59 -10.80
C SER A 54 -5.86 10.44 -11.63
N ASP A 55 -4.53 10.41 -11.73
CA ASP A 55 -3.81 9.37 -12.47
C ASP A 55 -4.02 7.99 -11.83
N LEU A 56 -3.95 7.92 -10.51
CA LEU A 56 -4.11 6.66 -9.78
C LEU A 56 -5.54 6.13 -9.91
N LYS A 57 -6.52 7.03 -9.83
CA LYS A 57 -7.92 6.64 -9.98
C LYS A 57 -8.20 6.09 -11.37
N ALA A 58 -7.58 6.67 -12.40
CA ALA A 58 -7.74 6.23 -13.78
C ALA A 58 -7.23 4.81 -14.01
N LYS A 59 -6.29 4.35 -13.21
CA LYS A 59 -5.74 2.98 -13.34
C LYS A 59 -6.71 1.90 -12.88
N GLN A 60 -7.69 2.23 -12.07
CA GLN A 60 -8.71 1.30 -11.57
C GLN A 60 -8.11 0.04 -10.92
N LYS A 61 -7.05 0.23 -10.15
CA LYS A 61 -6.37 -0.86 -9.46
C LYS A 61 -6.41 -0.65 -7.95
N THR A 62 -6.40 -1.76 -7.22
CA THR A 62 -6.18 -1.71 -5.78
C THR A 62 -4.77 -1.19 -5.52
N ILE A 63 -4.63 -0.35 -4.50
CA ILE A 63 -3.34 0.20 -4.10
C ILE A 63 -2.98 -0.34 -2.72
N ILE A 64 -1.75 -0.81 -2.61
CA ILE A 64 -1.15 -1.19 -1.34
C ILE A 64 -0.07 -0.16 -1.03
N ALA A 65 -0.25 0.59 0.04
CA ALA A 65 0.68 1.65 0.42
C ALA A 65 1.61 1.19 1.54
N CYS A 66 2.83 1.65 1.52
CA CYS A 66 3.80 1.39 2.57
C CYS A 66 4.64 2.64 2.85
N CYS A 67 5.28 2.64 4.01
CA CYS A 67 6.27 3.65 4.38
C CYS A 67 7.29 3.01 5.31
N GLN A 68 7.91 3.75 6.22
CA GLN A 68 8.87 3.16 7.16
C GLN A 68 8.20 2.31 8.24
N SER A 69 7.12 2.83 8.83
CA SER A 69 6.47 2.18 9.97
C SER A 69 4.95 2.01 9.82
N GLY A 70 4.36 2.57 8.77
CA GLY A 70 2.92 2.50 8.52
C GLY A 70 2.16 3.78 8.81
N SER A 71 2.80 4.77 9.43
CA SER A 71 2.14 6.01 9.83
C SER A 71 1.79 6.89 8.61
N ARG A 72 2.77 7.19 7.78
CA ARG A 72 2.55 7.98 6.56
C ARG A 72 1.65 7.24 5.58
N SER A 73 1.82 5.92 5.45
CA SER A 73 0.99 5.11 4.56
C SER A 73 -0.45 5.01 5.05
N SER A 74 -0.69 5.09 6.35
CA SER A 74 -2.05 5.19 6.88
C SER A 74 -2.73 6.48 6.40
N MET A 75 -2.01 7.60 6.42
CA MET A 75 -2.52 8.87 5.90
C MET A 75 -2.78 8.80 4.41
N ALA A 76 -1.88 8.14 3.67
CA ALA A 76 -2.03 7.95 2.24
C ALA A 76 -3.28 7.13 1.92
N VAL A 77 -3.51 6.05 2.64
CA VAL A 77 -4.70 5.20 2.45
C VAL A 77 -5.98 6.00 2.70
N SER A 78 -6.00 6.81 3.76
CA SER A 78 -7.16 7.66 4.04
C SER A 78 -7.46 8.61 2.88
N LEU A 79 -6.43 9.24 2.33
CA LEU A 79 -6.59 10.15 1.20
C LEU A 79 -7.09 9.41 -0.05
N LEU A 80 -6.51 8.24 -0.34
CA LEU A 80 -6.91 7.44 -1.50
C LEU A 80 -8.36 7.00 -1.39
N ARG A 81 -8.75 6.46 -0.23
CA ARG A 81 -10.13 5.99 0.00
C ARG A 81 -11.13 7.13 -0.09
N LYS A 82 -10.78 8.30 0.41
CA LYS A 82 -11.63 9.49 0.33
C LYS A 82 -11.93 9.86 -1.12
N ASN A 83 -11.05 9.50 -2.03
CA ASN A 83 -11.21 9.75 -3.46
C ASN A 83 -11.72 8.54 -4.23
N GLY A 84 -12.27 7.56 -3.53
CA GLY A 84 -12.90 6.39 -4.17
C GLY A 84 -11.93 5.34 -4.67
N ILE A 85 -10.69 5.37 -4.21
CA ILE A 85 -9.68 4.39 -4.60
C ILE A 85 -9.59 3.30 -3.53
N ASP A 86 -9.61 2.05 -3.97
CA ASP A 86 -9.46 0.89 -3.08
C ASP A 86 -8.00 0.81 -2.62
N ALA A 87 -7.75 1.03 -1.33
CA ALA A 87 -6.39 1.14 -0.83
C ALA A 87 -6.24 0.50 0.55
N TYR A 88 -5.06 -0.06 0.81
CA TYR A 88 -4.73 -0.76 2.04
C TYR A 88 -3.32 -0.43 2.48
N ASN A 89 -3.08 -0.47 3.79
CA ASN A 89 -1.80 -0.16 4.38
C ASN A 89 -1.02 -1.44 4.70
N ALA A 90 0.14 -1.61 4.08
CA ALA A 90 1.01 -2.75 4.38
C ALA A 90 1.96 -2.49 5.55
N GLY A 91 2.03 -1.26 6.03
CA GLY A 91 2.96 -0.91 7.10
C GLY A 91 4.34 -0.57 6.57
N SER A 92 5.36 -1.26 7.07
CA SER A 92 6.74 -1.04 6.61
C SER A 92 6.94 -1.55 5.18
N TRP A 93 7.73 -0.82 4.41
CA TRP A 93 8.11 -1.25 3.06
C TRP A 93 8.80 -2.63 3.05
N ARG A 94 9.38 -3.02 4.18
CA ARG A 94 10.00 -4.34 4.32
C ARG A 94 8.99 -5.47 4.31
N GLN A 95 7.73 -5.18 4.63
CA GLN A 95 6.64 -6.17 4.60
C GLN A 95 6.23 -6.52 3.17
N ILE A 96 6.57 -5.69 2.20
CA ILE A 96 6.15 -5.91 0.81
C ILE A 96 6.71 -7.23 0.26
N ALA A 97 7.93 -7.59 0.63
CA ALA A 97 8.53 -8.83 0.17
C ALA A 97 7.67 -10.07 0.50
N ALA A 98 7.02 -10.06 1.67
CA ALA A 98 6.15 -11.17 2.07
C ALA A 98 4.91 -11.31 1.19
N LEU A 99 4.47 -10.22 0.56
CA LEU A 99 3.30 -10.25 -0.32
C LEU A 99 3.58 -10.98 -1.64
N PHE A 100 4.85 -11.06 -2.02
CA PHE A 100 5.28 -11.72 -3.26
C PHE A 100 5.96 -13.06 -3.00
N ALA A 101 6.09 -13.48 -1.76
CA ALA A 101 6.69 -14.76 -1.41
C ALA A 101 5.77 -15.91 -1.84
N LYS A 102 6.38 -16.98 -2.32
CA LYS A 102 5.63 -18.18 -2.77
C LYS A 102 5.45 -19.19 -1.66
#